data_2e9159b4bd028c5896b6a50a1896973f
#
_entry.id   2e9159b4bd028c5896b6a50a1896973f
#
_cell.length_a   1.000
_cell.length_b   1.000
_cell.length_c   1.000
_cell.angle_alpha   90.00
_cell.angle_beta   90.00
_cell.angle_gamma   90.00
#
_symmetry.space_group_name_H-M   'P 1'
#
loop_
_entity.id
_entity.type
_entity.pdbx_description
1 polymer ?
#
loop_
_entity_poly.entity_id
_entity_poly.type
_entity_poly.pdbx_seq_one_letter_code
_entity_poly.pdbx_strand_id
1 'polypeptide(L)'
;YKTIRSTKTLGGGEEVYSMNEDPIGQVYDEVQQWSKEQTSKKEEADQLEKYRKEFLGNVSHELKTPIFNIQGYIHTLLDGAMEDPETNLNFLKKAARSADRMEALVKDLLTISELESGSVKMDWENFDLQELLQDVFDSVDHKARQRGIQIQVKAGCRAPFMVSADRKKIRQVLVNLLSNSIHYGNDQGLTQVGVYDMDRHFLIEISDNGMGIDAEHLPRLFERFYRVDKGRSRSEGGTGLGLAIVKHMLEVHGHTIHVRSSAGVGSTFGFTLDKANG
;
A
#
# COMPACT_ATOMS: atom_id res chain seq x y z
N TYR A 1 -51.47 -0.33 -11.88
CA TYR A 1 -51.35 -1.79 -12.13
C TYR A 1 -50.68 -2.12 -13.47
N LYS A 2 -50.97 -1.41 -14.55
CA LYS A 2 -50.40 -1.66 -15.88
C LYS A 2 -48.95 -1.13 -16.02
N THR A 3 -48.55 -0.11 -15.26
CA THR A 3 -47.26 0.55 -15.38
C THR A 3 -46.11 -0.25 -14.74
N ILE A 4 -46.41 -1.02 -13.69
CA ILE A 4 -45.42 -1.88 -13.01
C ILE A 4 -45.08 -3.14 -13.84
N ARG A 5 -46.04 -3.56 -14.72
CA ARG A 5 -45.86 -4.72 -15.61
C ARG A 5 -44.90 -4.48 -16.78
N SER A 6 -44.63 -3.22 -17.16
CA SER A 6 -43.86 -2.92 -18.38
C SER A 6 -42.35 -2.86 -18.19
N THR A 7 -41.88 -2.88 -16.95
CA THR A 7 -40.43 -2.83 -16.63
C THR A 7 -39.77 -4.19 -16.44
N LYS A 8 -40.55 -5.28 -16.41
CA LYS A 8 -40.01 -6.64 -16.20
C LYS A 8 -39.98 -7.56 -17.44
N THR A 9 -40.32 -7.05 -18.63
CA THR A 9 -40.34 -7.85 -19.87
C THR A 9 -39.09 -7.63 -20.72
N LEU A 10 -37.92 -8.07 -20.22
CA LEU A 10 -36.73 -8.34 -21.03
C LEU A 10 -36.08 -9.66 -20.60
N GLY A 11 -36.85 -10.75 -20.72
CA GLY A 11 -36.34 -12.09 -20.50
C GLY A 11 -37.50 -13.08 -20.55
N GLY A 12 -37.63 -13.76 -21.70
CA GLY A 12 -38.79 -14.65 -21.96
C GLY A 12 -38.84 -15.85 -21.00
N GLY A 13 -39.94 -15.97 -20.32
CA GLY A 13 -40.40 -17.13 -19.57
C GLY A 13 -41.81 -16.86 -19.07
N GLU A 14 -42.81 -17.60 -19.57
CA GLU A 14 -44.18 -17.58 -19.01
C GLU A 14 -44.12 -18.19 -17.61
N GLU A 15 -44.11 -17.34 -16.56
CA GLU A 15 -44.35 -17.79 -15.21
C GLU A 15 -45.90 -17.95 -14.99
N VAL A 16 -46.31 -19.17 -14.80
CA VAL A 16 -47.67 -19.55 -14.40
C VAL A 16 -47.86 -19.10 -12.95
N TYR A 17 -48.61 -18.03 -12.73
CA TYR A 17 -48.91 -17.55 -11.39
C TYR A 17 -49.90 -18.52 -10.70
N SER A 18 -49.48 -19.12 -9.59
CA SER A 18 -50.35 -19.89 -8.73
C SER A 18 -51.27 -18.92 -7.98
N MET A 19 -52.58 -19.28 -7.90
CA MET A 19 -53.64 -18.44 -7.36
C MET A 19 -53.59 -18.27 -5.81
N ASN A 20 -52.51 -18.65 -5.16
CA ASN A 20 -52.37 -18.63 -3.70
C ASN A 20 -51.33 -17.64 -3.16
N GLU A 21 -50.82 -16.71 -3.99
CA GLU A 21 -49.83 -15.73 -3.57
C GLU A 21 -50.49 -14.37 -3.29
N ASP A 22 -50.21 -13.80 -2.12
CA ASP A 22 -50.61 -12.45 -1.75
C ASP A 22 -49.84 -11.40 -2.57
N PRO A 23 -50.45 -10.80 -3.63
CA PRO A 23 -49.72 -9.86 -4.49
C PRO A 23 -49.34 -8.55 -3.77
N ILE A 24 -49.98 -8.23 -2.66
CA ILE A 24 -49.70 -7.04 -1.86
C ILE A 24 -48.47 -7.32 -0.98
N GLY A 25 -48.37 -8.51 -0.40
CA GLY A 25 -47.20 -8.96 0.33
C GLY A 25 -45.93 -8.95 -0.53
N GLN A 26 -45.99 -9.48 -1.76
CA GLN A 26 -44.89 -9.47 -2.69
C GLN A 26 -44.43 -8.05 -3.06
N VAL A 27 -45.35 -7.15 -3.37
CA VAL A 27 -45.01 -5.74 -3.66
C VAL A 27 -44.44 -5.06 -2.43
N TYR A 28 -44.90 -5.36 -1.24
CA TYR A 28 -44.36 -4.82 0.00
C TYR A 28 -42.93 -5.29 0.21
N ASP A 29 -42.63 -6.57 0.02
CA ASP A 29 -41.29 -7.15 0.15
C ASP A 29 -40.34 -6.57 -0.91
N GLU A 30 -40.76 -6.44 -2.17
CA GLU A 30 -39.96 -5.80 -3.24
C GLU A 30 -39.64 -4.34 -2.89
N VAL A 31 -40.58 -3.57 -2.37
CA VAL A 31 -40.36 -2.18 -1.94
C VAL A 31 -39.38 -2.11 -0.76
N GLN A 32 -39.51 -3.00 0.21
CA GLN A 32 -38.62 -3.08 1.34
C GLN A 32 -37.18 -3.44 0.90
N GLN A 33 -37.04 -4.42 0.01
CA GLN A 33 -35.76 -4.80 -0.53
C GLN A 33 -35.12 -3.65 -1.33
N TRP A 34 -35.91 -3.02 -2.22
CA TRP A 34 -35.44 -1.86 -2.98
C TRP A 34 -35.00 -0.70 -2.07
N SER A 35 -35.77 -0.43 -1.00
CA SER A 35 -35.43 0.61 -0.02
C SER A 35 -34.12 0.31 0.70
N LYS A 36 -33.88 -0.95 1.10
CA LYS A 36 -32.62 -1.39 1.71
C LYS A 36 -31.44 -1.25 0.73
N GLU A 37 -31.63 -1.65 -0.52
CA GLU A 37 -30.59 -1.50 -1.55
C GLU A 37 -30.24 -0.03 -1.81
N GLN A 38 -31.25 0.88 -1.86
CA GLN A 38 -30.99 2.31 -2.03
C GLN A 38 -30.27 2.91 -0.81
N THR A 39 -30.64 2.49 0.40
CA THR A 39 -29.97 2.95 1.63
C THR A 39 -28.50 2.48 1.64
N SER A 40 -28.25 1.21 1.33
CA SER A 40 -26.87 0.67 1.24
C SER A 40 -26.04 1.40 0.20
N LYS A 41 -26.56 1.62 -1.01
CA LYS A 41 -25.87 2.37 -2.06
C LYS A 41 -25.56 3.82 -1.65
N LYS A 42 -26.49 4.45 -0.92
CA LYS A 42 -26.27 5.81 -0.41
C LYS A 42 -25.18 5.82 0.64
N GLU A 43 -25.20 4.89 1.59
CA GLU A 43 -24.18 4.76 2.63
C GLU A 43 -22.79 4.50 2.02
N GLU A 44 -22.70 3.64 1.00
CA GLU A 44 -21.46 3.39 0.26
C GLU A 44 -20.95 4.66 -0.45
N ALA A 45 -21.86 5.42 -1.09
CA ALA A 45 -21.49 6.67 -1.75
C ALA A 45 -21.02 7.74 -0.76
N ASP A 46 -21.69 7.89 0.39
CA ASP A 46 -21.32 8.82 1.45
C ASP A 46 -19.96 8.45 2.08
N GLN A 47 -19.71 7.14 2.27
CA GLN A 47 -18.42 6.65 2.74
C GLN A 47 -17.29 6.93 1.72
N LEU A 48 -17.54 6.71 0.44
CA LEU A 48 -16.58 6.99 -0.63
C LEU A 48 -16.26 8.50 -0.72
N GLU A 49 -17.28 9.35 -0.61
CA GLU A 49 -17.11 10.81 -0.61
C GLU A 49 -16.28 11.28 0.61
N LYS A 50 -16.59 10.77 1.80
CA LYS A 50 -15.83 11.03 3.02
C LYS A 50 -14.36 10.61 2.86
N TYR A 51 -14.14 9.41 2.37
CA TYR A 51 -12.81 8.87 2.11
C TYR A 51 -12.02 9.74 1.11
N ARG A 52 -12.67 10.20 0.02
CA ARG A 52 -12.05 11.10 -0.95
C ARG A 52 -11.67 12.46 -0.34
N LYS A 53 -12.54 13.03 0.50
CA LYS A 53 -12.26 14.29 1.22
C LYS A 53 -11.08 14.14 2.17
N GLU A 54 -11.05 13.06 2.96
CA GLU A 54 -9.93 12.77 3.86
C GLU A 54 -8.61 12.57 3.10
N PHE A 55 -8.65 11.85 1.98
CA PHE A 55 -7.49 11.65 1.12
C PHE A 55 -6.93 12.99 0.61
N LEU A 56 -7.76 13.86 0.01
CA LEU A 56 -7.34 15.18 -0.47
C LEU A 56 -6.81 16.07 0.66
N GLY A 57 -7.41 16.02 1.84
CA GLY A 57 -6.94 16.73 3.02
C GLY A 57 -5.54 16.27 3.44
N ASN A 58 -5.32 14.96 3.50
CA ASN A 58 -4.03 14.39 3.84
C ASN A 58 -2.95 14.71 2.79
N VAL A 59 -3.26 14.60 1.49
CA VAL A 59 -2.37 15.01 0.39
C VAL A 59 -1.95 16.47 0.56
N SER A 60 -2.92 17.36 0.77
CA SER A 60 -2.65 18.78 0.93
C SER A 60 -1.74 19.06 2.13
N HIS A 61 -1.96 18.36 3.24
CA HIS A 61 -1.16 18.52 4.45
C HIS A 61 0.27 17.99 4.27
N GLU A 62 0.42 16.79 3.66
CA GLU A 62 1.74 16.17 3.45
C GLU A 62 2.56 16.90 2.36
N LEU A 63 1.93 17.60 1.41
CA LEU A 63 2.61 18.48 0.46
C LEU A 63 3.00 19.83 1.07
N LYS A 64 2.14 20.43 1.91
CA LYS A 64 2.42 21.71 2.56
C LYS A 64 3.71 21.70 3.37
N THR A 65 3.93 20.65 4.15
CA THR A 65 5.07 20.57 5.07
C THR A 65 6.44 20.70 4.36
N PRO A 66 6.77 19.88 3.33
CA PRO A 66 8.04 20.03 2.62
C PRO A 66 8.16 21.37 1.88
N ILE A 67 7.06 21.92 1.33
CA ILE A 67 7.06 23.22 0.67
C ILE A 67 7.47 24.33 1.66
N PHE A 68 6.83 24.40 2.83
CA PHE A 68 7.17 25.38 3.85
C PHE A 68 8.60 25.21 4.39
N ASN A 69 9.07 23.97 4.51
CA ASN A 69 10.46 23.72 4.91
C ASN A 69 11.44 24.27 3.86
N ILE A 70 11.21 23.99 2.57
CA ILE A 70 12.05 24.53 1.48
C ILE A 70 12.05 26.06 1.52
N GLN A 71 10.86 26.67 1.60
CA GLN A 71 10.74 28.13 1.68
C GLN A 71 11.49 28.68 2.89
N GLY A 72 11.31 28.09 4.08
CA GLY A 72 11.98 28.51 5.30
C GLY A 72 13.51 28.42 5.18
N TYR A 73 14.05 27.33 4.62
CA TYR A 73 15.50 27.19 4.42
C TYR A 73 16.04 28.21 3.42
N ILE A 74 15.32 28.48 2.33
CA ILE A 74 15.70 29.49 1.33
C ILE A 74 15.67 30.89 1.96
N HIS A 75 14.63 31.26 2.70
CA HIS A 75 14.57 32.54 3.38
C HIS A 75 15.70 32.72 4.38
N THR A 76 16.01 31.70 5.20
CA THR A 76 17.13 31.77 6.14
C THR A 76 18.47 31.98 5.42
N LEU A 77 18.65 31.38 4.24
CA LEU A 77 19.86 31.63 3.43
C LEU A 77 19.90 33.06 2.91
N LEU A 78 18.78 33.60 2.42
CA LEU A 78 18.68 34.97 1.91
C LEU A 78 18.87 36.02 3.01
N ASP A 79 18.46 35.74 4.25
CA ASP A 79 18.55 36.59 5.42
C ASP A 79 19.96 36.64 6.05
N GLY A 80 20.98 36.08 5.36
CA GLY A 80 22.39 36.22 5.75
C GLY A 80 23.11 34.91 6.04
N ALA A 81 22.41 33.74 6.16
CA ALA A 81 23.06 32.47 6.39
C ALA A 81 23.90 31.96 5.18
N MET A 82 23.85 32.68 4.04
CA MET A 82 24.70 32.38 2.88
C MET A 82 26.19 32.72 3.15
N GLU A 83 26.47 33.63 4.05
CA GLU A 83 27.84 34.07 4.35
C GLU A 83 28.64 33.05 5.18
N ASP A 84 27.98 32.16 5.88
CA ASP A 84 28.60 31.05 6.62
C ASP A 84 28.55 29.75 5.79
N PRO A 85 29.70 29.24 5.27
CA PRO A 85 29.74 28.10 4.38
C PRO A 85 29.20 26.79 5.00
N GLU A 86 29.35 26.58 6.30
CA GLU A 86 28.87 25.37 6.98
C GLU A 86 27.34 25.42 7.15
N THR A 87 26.82 26.53 7.57
CA THR A 87 25.39 26.78 7.71
C THR A 87 24.70 26.77 6.36
N ASN A 88 25.27 27.41 5.35
CA ASN A 88 24.75 27.41 3.97
C ASN A 88 24.60 25.99 3.44
N LEU A 89 25.66 25.19 3.46
CA LEU A 89 25.60 23.80 2.97
C LEU A 89 24.56 22.94 3.72
N ASN A 90 24.40 23.17 5.03
CA ASN A 90 23.42 22.44 5.83
C ASN A 90 21.99 22.78 5.41
N PHE A 91 21.65 24.06 5.21
CA PHE A 91 20.32 24.47 4.75
C PHE A 91 20.03 24.02 3.33
N LEU A 92 21.00 24.08 2.41
CA LEU A 92 20.85 23.53 1.06
C LEU A 92 20.57 22.02 1.08
N LYS A 93 21.29 21.25 1.90
CA LYS A 93 21.04 19.81 2.07
C LYS A 93 19.64 19.53 2.65
N LYS A 94 19.17 20.35 3.59
CA LYS A 94 17.81 20.21 4.15
C LYS A 94 16.73 20.54 3.11
N ALA A 95 16.93 21.58 2.30
CA ALA A 95 16.03 21.93 1.21
C ALA A 95 15.97 20.83 0.15
N ALA A 96 17.12 20.28 -0.27
CA ALA A 96 17.21 19.16 -1.21
C ALA A 96 16.44 17.93 -0.69
N ARG A 97 16.68 17.51 0.56
CA ARG A 97 15.93 16.39 1.18
C ARG A 97 14.43 16.60 1.20
N SER A 98 13.97 17.86 1.39
CA SER A 98 12.54 18.18 1.37
C SER A 98 11.96 18.10 -0.05
N ALA A 99 12.74 18.46 -1.07
CA ALA A 99 12.37 18.30 -2.48
C ALA A 99 12.30 16.82 -2.88
N ASP A 100 13.32 16.01 -2.52
CA ASP A 100 13.34 14.56 -2.77
C ASP A 100 12.12 13.86 -2.13
N ARG A 101 11.76 14.29 -0.91
CA ARG A 101 10.58 13.77 -0.23
C ARG A 101 9.28 14.12 -0.96
N MET A 102 9.17 15.34 -1.48
CA MET A 102 8.00 15.77 -2.24
C MET A 102 7.87 14.98 -3.56
N GLU A 103 8.99 14.74 -4.25
CA GLU A 103 9.04 13.91 -5.45
C GLU A 103 8.55 12.47 -5.15
N ALA A 104 9.06 11.86 -4.09
CA ALA A 104 8.62 10.52 -3.66
C ALA A 104 7.12 10.47 -3.36
N LEU A 105 6.58 11.49 -2.65
CA LEU A 105 5.16 11.59 -2.36
C LEU A 105 4.31 11.70 -3.63
N VAL A 106 4.71 12.54 -4.59
CA VAL A 106 4.00 12.68 -5.87
C VAL A 106 4.02 11.37 -6.64
N LYS A 107 5.15 10.67 -6.69
CA LYS A 107 5.27 9.35 -7.32
C LYS A 107 4.34 8.32 -6.68
N ASP A 108 4.29 8.27 -5.36
CA ASP A 108 3.40 7.37 -4.61
C ASP A 108 1.93 7.68 -4.90
N LEU A 109 1.55 8.97 -4.97
CA LEU A 109 0.19 9.41 -5.30
C LEU A 109 -0.22 9.02 -6.72
N LEU A 110 0.67 9.17 -7.70
CA LEU A 110 0.42 8.74 -9.08
C LEU A 110 0.23 7.22 -9.13
N THR A 111 1.07 6.46 -8.44
CA THR A 111 0.95 4.99 -8.37
C THR A 111 -0.41 4.58 -7.76
N ILE A 112 -0.85 5.22 -6.68
CA ILE A 112 -2.17 4.93 -6.08
C ILE A 112 -3.29 5.28 -7.06
N SER A 113 -3.22 6.45 -7.71
CA SER A 113 -4.24 6.89 -8.67
C SER A 113 -4.36 5.93 -9.85
N GLU A 114 -3.24 5.42 -10.38
CA GLU A 114 -3.23 4.40 -11.42
C GLU A 114 -3.88 3.11 -10.97
N LEU A 115 -3.49 2.60 -9.78
CA LEU A 115 -4.02 1.36 -9.20
C LEU A 115 -5.53 1.44 -8.96
N GLU A 116 -6.05 2.59 -8.52
CA GLU A 116 -7.48 2.79 -8.24
C GLU A 116 -8.35 2.96 -9.47
N SER A 117 -7.78 3.49 -10.54
CA SER A 117 -8.54 3.68 -11.79
C SER A 117 -8.96 2.36 -12.44
N GLY A 118 -8.46 1.22 -11.93
CA GLY A 118 -8.69 -0.11 -12.52
C GLY A 118 -8.11 -0.28 -13.92
N SER A 119 -7.39 0.74 -14.42
CA SER A 119 -6.81 0.76 -15.77
C SER A 119 -5.37 0.22 -15.81
N VAL A 120 -4.90 -0.34 -14.71
CA VAL A 120 -3.53 -0.86 -14.62
C VAL A 120 -3.35 -2.02 -15.58
N LYS A 121 -2.56 -1.82 -16.61
CA LYS A 121 -2.09 -2.91 -17.45
C LYS A 121 -1.03 -3.68 -16.69
N MET A 122 -1.26 -4.99 -16.53
CA MET A 122 -0.30 -5.91 -15.93
C MET A 122 0.63 -6.43 -17.02
N ASP A 123 1.94 -6.33 -16.75
CA ASP A 123 2.99 -6.87 -17.63
C ASP A 123 3.44 -8.22 -17.04
N TRP A 124 2.61 -9.25 -17.27
CA TRP A 124 2.84 -10.59 -16.73
C TRP A 124 4.02 -11.26 -17.41
N GLU A 125 5.00 -11.70 -16.61
CA GLU A 125 6.15 -12.46 -17.07
C GLU A 125 6.53 -13.56 -16.06
N ASN A 126 7.22 -14.59 -16.57
CA ASN A 126 7.80 -15.64 -15.73
C ASN A 126 9.26 -15.27 -15.45
N PHE A 127 9.62 -15.20 -14.17
CA PHE A 127 11.00 -14.86 -13.77
C PHE A 127 11.41 -15.57 -12.47
N ASP A 128 12.71 -15.66 -12.24
CA ASP A 128 13.23 -16.16 -10.97
C ASP A 128 13.19 -15.03 -9.92
N LEU A 129 12.41 -15.23 -8.87
CA LEU A 129 12.30 -14.29 -7.76
C LEU A 129 13.64 -14.09 -7.03
N GLN A 130 14.56 -15.06 -7.07
CA GLN A 130 15.89 -14.92 -6.47
C GLN A 130 16.70 -13.83 -7.16
N GLU A 131 16.67 -13.74 -8.48
CA GLU A 131 17.34 -12.67 -9.22
C GLU A 131 16.76 -11.31 -8.84
N LEU A 132 15.42 -11.21 -8.76
CA LEU A 132 14.76 -9.98 -8.36
C LEU A 132 15.10 -9.58 -6.92
N LEU A 133 15.19 -10.53 -6.00
CA LEU A 133 15.60 -10.26 -4.61
C LEU A 133 17.03 -9.70 -4.55
N GLN A 134 17.95 -10.21 -5.35
CA GLN A 134 19.30 -9.68 -5.41
C GLN A 134 19.33 -8.24 -5.92
N ASP A 135 18.64 -7.95 -7.03
CA ASP A 135 18.50 -6.58 -7.56
C ASP A 135 17.94 -5.60 -6.51
N VAL A 136 16.96 -6.07 -5.72
CA VAL A 136 16.32 -5.26 -4.68
C VAL A 136 17.28 -5.06 -3.50
N PHE A 137 17.99 -6.09 -3.05
CA PHE A 137 18.99 -5.98 -1.98
C PHE A 137 20.05 -4.96 -2.34
N ASP A 138 20.60 -5.01 -3.56
CA ASP A 138 21.57 -4.05 -4.04
C ASP A 138 21.04 -2.61 -4.03
N SER A 139 19.76 -2.43 -4.36
CA SER A 139 19.11 -1.11 -4.37
C SER A 139 18.92 -0.49 -2.98
N VAL A 140 18.83 -1.29 -1.93
CA VAL A 140 18.65 -0.83 -0.54
C VAL A 140 19.89 -0.95 0.33
N ASP A 141 20.96 -1.58 -0.18
CA ASP A 141 22.22 -1.88 0.52
C ASP A 141 22.85 -0.65 1.19
N HIS A 142 22.92 0.47 0.47
CA HIS A 142 23.48 1.70 1.02
C HIS A 142 22.76 2.18 2.28
N LYS A 143 21.41 2.13 2.28
CA LYS A 143 20.60 2.52 3.45
C LYS A 143 20.75 1.54 4.59
N ALA A 144 20.79 0.24 4.29
CA ALA A 144 20.99 -0.81 5.29
C ALA A 144 22.35 -0.67 5.98
N ARG A 145 23.44 -0.48 5.20
CA ARG A 145 24.79 -0.27 5.73
C ARG A 145 24.93 0.96 6.61
N GLN A 146 24.26 2.06 6.28
CA GLN A 146 24.26 3.27 7.12
C GLN A 146 23.73 3.03 8.55
N ARG A 147 22.85 2.03 8.73
CA ARG A 147 22.29 1.62 10.01
C ARG A 147 22.88 0.30 10.54
N GLY A 148 23.86 -0.29 9.84
CA GLY A 148 24.45 -1.57 10.19
C GLY A 148 23.48 -2.76 10.08
N ILE A 149 22.33 -2.62 9.38
CA ILE A 149 21.32 -3.66 9.23
C ILE A 149 21.78 -4.67 8.18
N GLN A 150 21.76 -5.96 8.55
CA GLN A 150 22.05 -7.06 7.64
C GLN A 150 20.76 -7.49 6.93
N ILE A 151 20.83 -7.66 5.59
CA ILE A 151 19.72 -8.18 4.79
C ILE A 151 20.17 -9.49 4.15
N GLN A 152 19.39 -10.55 4.30
CA GLN A 152 19.73 -11.85 3.74
C GLN A 152 18.49 -12.69 3.41
N VAL A 153 18.66 -13.65 2.50
CA VAL A 153 17.67 -14.73 2.33
C VAL A 153 17.81 -15.71 3.49
N LYS A 154 16.68 -16.15 4.05
CA LYS A 154 16.64 -17.06 5.18
C LYS A 154 17.24 -18.41 4.79
N ALA A 155 18.03 -19.01 5.68
CA ALA A 155 18.63 -20.32 5.45
C ALA A 155 17.55 -21.39 5.21
N GLY A 156 17.83 -22.30 4.27
CA GLY A 156 16.91 -23.38 3.91
C GLY A 156 15.99 -23.08 2.72
N CYS A 157 15.92 -21.84 2.26
CA CYS A 157 15.25 -21.50 1.00
C CYS A 157 16.11 -22.00 -0.19
N ARG A 158 15.53 -22.81 -1.07
CA ARG A 158 16.24 -23.40 -2.22
C ARG A 158 15.64 -22.89 -3.52
N ALA A 159 16.44 -22.14 -4.29
CA ALA A 159 16.12 -21.70 -5.64
C ALA A 159 16.15 -22.87 -6.67
N PRO A 160 15.58 -22.69 -7.89
CA PRO A 160 14.95 -21.46 -8.39
C PRO A 160 13.54 -21.24 -7.88
N PHE A 161 13.10 -19.96 -7.76
CA PHE A 161 11.74 -19.61 -7.37
C PHE A 161 11.02 -18.98 -8.57
N MET A 162 10.65 -19.81 -9.53
CA MET A 162 9.98 -19.34 -10.74
C MET A 162 8.55 -18.89 -10.44
N VAL A 163 8.28 -17.60 -10.61
CA VAL A 163 6.96 -16.96 -10.36
C VAL A 163 6.40 -16.34 -11.65
N SER A 164 5.07 -16.24 -11.72
CA SER A 164 4.34 -15.52 -12.77
C SER A 164 3.74 -14.27 -12.17
N ALA A 165 4.25 -13.08 -12.52
CA ALA A 165 3.82 -11.79 -11.97
C ALA A 165 4.30 -10.61 -12.83
N ASP A 166 3.85 -9.39 -12.52
CA ASP A 166 4.46 -8.16 -13.03
C ASP A 166 5.74 -7.86 -12.22
N ARG A 167 6.90 -8.15 -12.81
CA ARG A 167 8.22 -8.02 -12.17
C ARG A 167 8.46 -6.62 -11.60
N LYS A 168 8.01 -5.57 -12.31
CA LYS A 168 8.22 -4.17 -11.89
C LYS A 168 7.40 -3.85 -10.62
N LYS A 169 6.15 -4.32 -10.57
CA LYS A 169 5.28 -4.11 -9.41
C LYS A 169 5.76 -4.93 -8.22
N ILE A 170 6.15 -6.20 -8.43
CA ILE A 170 6.71 -7.02 -7.35
C ILE A 170 8.04 -6.42 -6.84
N ARG A 171 8.87 -5.88 -7.73
CA ARG A 171 10.07 -5.12 -7.31
C ARG A 171 9.69 -3.96 -6.38
N GLN A 172 8.65 -3.20 -6.70
CA GLN A 172 8.20 -2.09 -5.85
C GLN A 172 7.63 -2.56 -4.51
N VAL A 173 6.89 -3.67 -4.49
CA VAL A 173 6.43 -4.33 -3.25
C VAL A 173 7.62 -4.65 -2.34
N LEU A 174 8.62 -5.34 -2.88
CA LEU A 174 9.83 -5.74 -2.13
C LEU A 174 10.63 -4.52 -1.63
N VAL A 175 10.84 -3.51 -2.48
CA VAL A 175 11.53 -2.27 -2.09
C VAL A 175 10.79 -1.55 -0.94
N ASN A 176 9.46 -1.46 -1.00
CA ASN A 176 8.68 -0.83 0.06
C ASN A 176 8.79 -1.60 1.38
N LEU A 177 8.65 -2.93 1.35
CA LEU A 177 8.72 -3.75 2.56
C LEU A 177 10.13 -3.75 3.16
N LEU A 178 11.19 -3.90 2.35
CA LEU A 178 12.56 -3.84 2.83
C LEU A 178 12.96 -2.44 3.33
N SER A 179 12.50 -1.38 2.65
CA SER A 179 12.72 -0.02 3.13
C SER A 179 12.05 0.23 4.49
N ASN A 180 10.85 -0.31 4.71
CA ASN A 180 10.18 -0.26 6.01
C ASN A 180 10.96 -1.04 7.07
N SER A 181 11.42 -2.26 6.75
CA SER A 181 12.24 -3.05 7.66
C SER A 181 13.54 -2.33 8.06
N ILE A 182 14.22 -1.67 7.10
CA ILE A 182 15.40 -0.86 7.38
C ILE A 182 15.04 0.36 8.23
N HIS A 183 13.93 1.03 7.91
CA HIS A 183 13.53 2.27 8.58
C HIS A 183 13.13 2.05 10.04
N TYR A 184 12.37 0.99 10.32
CA TYR A 184 11.88 0.65 11.66
C TYR A 184 12.71 -0.43 12.37
N GLY A 185 13.73 -0.96 11.70
CA GLY A 185 14.69 -1.91 12.28
C GLY A 185 15.54 -1.28 13.38
N ASN A 186 16.08 -2.10 14.25
CA ASN A 186 17.10 -1.69 15.22
C ASN A 186 18.44 -1.47 14.51
N ASP A 187 19.26 -0.56 15.01
CA ASP A 187 20.62 -0.41 14.54
C ASP A 187 21.40 -1.71 14.75
N GLN A 188 22.20 -2.11 13.78
CA GLN A 188 22.85 -3.43 13.73
C GLN A 188 21.86 -4.60 13.73
N GLY A 189 20.63 -4.36 13.27
CA GLY A 189 19.57 -5.34 13.18
C GLY A 189 19.70 -6.32 12.02
N LEU A 190 18.69 -7.17 11.90
CA LEU A 190 18.63 -8.22 10.89
C LEU A 190 17.26 -8.18 10.18
N THR A 191 17.30 -8.18 8.85
CA THR A 191 16.16 -8.39 7.97
C THR A 191 16.35 -9.68 7.19
N GLN A 192 15.38 -10.58 7.24
CA GLN A 192 15.40 -11.86 6.53
C GLN A 192 14.25 -11.98 5.57
N VAL A 193 14.53 -12.44 4.34
CA VAL A 193 13.51 -12.79 3.36
C VAL A 193 13.41 -14.31 3.29
N GLY A 194 12.28 -14.86 3.72
CA GLY A 194 11.95 -16.27 3.57
C GLY A 194 11.12 -16.49 2.32
N VAL A 195 11.40 -17.57 1.58
CA VAL A 195 10.59 -18.04 0.44
C VAL A 195 10.23 -19.50 0.68
N TYR A 196 8.95 -19.77 0.81
CA TYR A 196 8.45 -21.10 1.17
C TYR A 196 7.55 -21.63 0.06
N ASP A 197 7.79 -22.87 -0.29
CA ASP A 197 6.96 -23.59 -1.27
C ASP A 197 5.62 -23.97 -0.65
N MET A 198 4.50 -23.51 -1.28
CA MET A 198 3.13 -23.69 -0.85
C MET A 198 2.30 -24.35 -1.98
N ASP A 199 2.79 -25.41 -2.56
CA ASP A 199 2.14 -26.15 -3.64
C ASP A 199 1.95 -25.31 -4.93
N ARG A 200 0.92 -24.47 -5.02
CA ARG A 200 0.63 -23.62 -6.20
C ARG A 200 1.28 -22.24 -6.14
N HIS A 201 1.72 -21.81 -4.98
CA HIS A 201 2.26 -20.47 -4.72
C HIS A 201 3.60 -20.58 -3.99
N PHE A 202 4.39 -19.52 -4.04
CA PHE A 202 5.42 -19.30 -3.04
C PHE A 202 4.88 -18.30 -2.00
N LEU A 203 5.09 -18.59 -0.71
CA LEU A 203 4.92 -17.62 0.36
C LEU A 203 6.24 -16.89 0.54
N ILE A 204 6.20 -15.56 0.45
CA ILE A 204 7.32 -14.66 0.68
C ILE A 204 7.09 -13.96 2.02
N GLU A 205 8.05 -14.07 2.93
CA GLU A 205 8.02 -13.38 4.23
C GLU A 205 9.23 -12.48 4.39
N ILE A 206 9.00 -11.21 4.72
CA ILE A 206 10.03 -10.26 5.09
C ILE A 206 9.92 -10.05 6.61
N SER A 207 10.93 -10.50 7.35
CA SER A 207 10.98 -10.46 8.80
C SER A 207 12.11 -9.56 9.27
N ASP A 208 11.83 -8.67 10.22
CA ASP A 208 12.80 -7.84 10.90
C ASP A 208 12.77 -8.08 12.42
N ASN A 209 13.86 -7.73 13.09
CA ASN A 209 13.97 -7.71 14.54
C ASN A 209 13.94 -6.26 15.08
N GLY A 210 13.16 -5.40 14.45
CA GLY A 210 13.02 -4.00 14.78
C GLY A 210 12.15 -3.73 16.01
N MET A 211 11.64 -2.49 16.09
CA MET A 211 10.82 -2.04 17.23
C MET A 211 9.46 -2.74 17.33
N GLY A 212 9.02 -3.44 16.26
CA GLY A 212 7.70 -4.06 16.21
C GLY A 212 6.56 -3.03 16.16
N ILE A 213 5.33 -3.54 16.20
CA ILE A 213 4.10 -2.76 16.04
C ILE A 213 3.11 -3.24 17.09
N ASP A 214 2.48 -2.31 17.81
CA ASP A 214 1.43 -2.62 18.76
C ASP A 214 0.17 -3.14 18.06
N ALA A 215 -0.53 -4.07 18.71
CA ALA A 215 -1.67 -4.77 18.13
C ALA A 215 -2.80 -3.83 17.68
N GLU A 216 -2.99 -2.70 18.37
CA GLU A 216 -4.01 -1.69 18.03
C GLU A 216 -3.79 -1.02 16.67
N HIS A 217 -2.53 -0.98 16.19
CA HIS A 217 -2.17 -0.38 14.91
C HIS A 217 -2.25 -1.34 13.73
N LEU A 218 -2.18 -2.66 13.96
CA LEU A 218 -2.13 -3.68 12.91
C LEU A 218 -3.31 -3.60 11.90
N PRO A 219 -4.57 -3.39 12.31
CA PRO A 219 -5.68 -3.31 11.39
C PRO A 219 -5.61 -2.13 10.41
N ARG A 220 -4.88 -1.08 10.81
CA ARG A 220 -4.82 0.19 10.08
C ARG A 220 -3.55 0.40 9.28
N LEU A 221 -2.58 -0.50 9.36
CA LEU A 221 -1.25 -0.34 8.73
C LEU A 221 -1.29 -0.12 7.23
N PHE A 222 -2.30 -0.67 6.56
CA PHE A 222 -2.48 -0.57 5.11
C PHE A 222 -3.39 0.59 4.68
N GLU A 223 -3.88 1.41 5.64
CA GLU A 223 -4.61 2.64 5.34
C GLU A 223 -3.63 3.69 4.79
N ARG A 224 -4.09 4.52 3.86
CA ARG A 224 -3.28 5.61 3.28
C ARG A 224 -2.95 6.66 4.32
N PHE A 225 -1.72 7.15 4.30
CA PHE A 225 -1.20 8.15 5.23
C PHE A 225 -1.20 7.71 6.71
N TYR A 226 -1.55 6.43 6.98
CA TYR A 226 -1.49 5.93 8.33
C TYR A 226 -0.05 5.75 8.79
N ARG A 227 0.24 6.18 10.02
CA ARG A 227 1.56 6.08 10.66
C ARG A 227 1.37 5.89 12.15
N VAL A 228 2.07 4.93 12.73
CA VAL A 228 2.07 4.67 14.17
C VAL A 228 2.59 5.89 14.93
N ASP A 229 3.67 6.50 14.46
CA ASP A 229 4.33 7.66 15.07
C ASP A 229 4.35 8.87 14.10
N LYS A 230 3.48 9.85 14.33
CA LYS A 230 3.41 11.07 13.49
C LYS A 230 4.61 12.01 13.71
N GLY A 231 5.29 11.93 14.83
CA GLY A 231 6.40 12.84 15.19
C GLY A 231 7.75 12.38 14.65
N ARG A 232 8.18 11.17 14.99
CA ARG A 232 9.50 10.61 14.65
C ARG A 232 9.67 10.35 13.16
N SER A 233 8.63 9.85 12.53
CA SER A 233 8.66 9.49 11.11
C SER A 233 8.56 10.70 10.16
N ARG A 234 8.24 11.93 10.64
CA ARG A 234 8.33 13.16 9.81
C ARG A 234 9.76 13.58 9.53
N SER A 235 10.67 13.40 10.48
CA SER A 235 12.09 13.73 10.30
C SER A 235 12.81 12.74 9.39
N GLU A 236 12.32 11.52 9.26
CA GLU A 236 12.97 10.42 8.55
C GLU A 236 12.33 10.04 7.19
N GLY A 237 11.31 10.78 6.73
CA GLY A 237 10.92 10.81 5.30
C GLY A 237 9.83 9.85 4.84
N GLY A 238 9.13 9.09 5.70
CA GLY A 238 8.06 8.20 5.26
C GLY A 238 6.81 8.95 4.76
N THR A 239 6.21 8.53 3.63
CA THR A 239 4.98 9.12 3.06
C THR A 239 3.70 8.60 3.72
N GLY A 240 3.75 7.43 4.35
CA GLY A 240 2.58 6.70 4.84
C GLY A 240 1.75 6.05 3.72
N LEU A 241 2.27 6.04 2.49
CA LEU A 241 1.60 5.45 1.33
C LEU A 241 2.18 4.08 0.94
N GLY A 242 3.42 3.79 1.33
CA GLY A 242 4.15 2.60 0.89
C GLY A 242 3.43 1.28 1.15
N LEU A 243 2.86 1.07 2.35
CA LEU A 243 2.12 -0.16 2.66
C LEU A 243 0.75 -0.22 1.96
N ALA A 244 0.08 0.91 1.75
CA ALA A 244 -1.14 0.97 0.94
C ALA A 244 -0.85 0.59 -0.52
N ILE A 245 0.26 1.08 -1.08
CA ILE A 245 0.74 0.70 -2.43
C ILE A 245 1.02 -0.81 -2.50
N VAL A 246 1.72 -1.37 -1.50
CA VAL A 246 2.00 -2.82 -1.43
C VAL A 246 0.70 -3.61 -1.46
N LYS A 247 -0.28 -3.26 -0.62
CA LYS A 247 -1.59 -3.91 -0.57
C LYS A 247 -2.27 -3.90 -1.94
N HIS A 248 -2.43 -2.73 -2.55
CA HIS A 248 -3.07 -2.61 -3.86
C HIS A 248 -2.32 -3.35 -4.98
N MET A 249 -0.99 -3.30 -4.98
CA MET A 249 -0.21 -4.06 -5.97
C MET A 249 -0.42 -5.57 -5.85
N LEU A 250 -0.53 -6.10 -4.64
CA LEU A 250 -0.82 -7.51 -4.42
C LEU A 250 -2.27 -7.85 -4.75
N GLU A 251 -3.23 -6.98 -4.44
CA GLU A 251 -4.64 -7.15 -4.81
C GLU A 251 -4.85 -7.26 -6.32
N VAL A 252 -4.16 -6.43 -7.14
CA VAL A 252 -4.23 -6.54 -8.61
C VAL A 252 -3.53 -7.79 -9.16
N HIS A 253 -2.67 -8.45 -8.37
CA HIS A 253 -2.13 -9.78 -8.65
C HIS A 253 -3.05 -10.92 -8.17
N GLY A 254 -4.18 -10.62 -7.49
CA GLY A 254 -5.07 -11.62 -6.90
C GLY A 254 -4.59 -12.16 -5.54
N HIS A 255 -3.61 -11.50 -4.93
CA HIS A 255 -3.00 -11.91 -3.66
C HIS A 255 -3.29 -10.91 -2.53
N THR A 256 -3.04 -11.35 -1.29
CA THR A 256 -3.21 -10.53 -0.09
C THR A 256 -1.91 -10.45 0.69
N ILE A 257 -1.76 -9.35 1.46
CA ILE A 257 -0.66 -9.19 2.40
C ILE A 257 -1.14 -9.40 3.82
N HIS A 258 -0.33 -10.05 4.62
CA HIS A 258 -0.54 -10.28 6.04
C HIS A 258 0.62 -9.71 6.85
N VAL A 259 0.35 -9.36 8.11
CA VAL A 259 1.36 -8.87 9.03
C VAL A 259 1.23 -9.58 10.39
N ARG A 260 2.37 -9.97 10.95
CA ARG A 260 2.51 -10.43 12.35
C ARG A 260 3.57 -9.57 12.99
N SER A 261 3.26 -8.97 14.11
CA SER A 261 4.21 -8.12 14.83
C SER A 261 3.89 -8.11 16.33
N SER A 262 4.93 -7.84 17.11
CA SER A 262 4.83 -7.57 18.54
C SER A 262 5.80 -6.47 18.90
N ALA A 263 5.35 -5.49 19.68
CA ALA A 263 6.19 -4.37 20.12
C ALA A 263 7.46 -4.88 20.83
N GLY A 264 8.60 -4.32 20.45
CA GLY A 264 9.92 -4.69 20.99
C GLY A 264 10.51 -6.00 20.45
N VAL A 265 9.81 -6.74 19.58
CA VAL A 265 10.29 -8.03 19.03
C VAL A 265 10.64 -7.91 17.55
N GLY A 266 9.80 -7.22 16.78
CA GLY A 266 9.94 -7.06 15.33
C GLY A 266 8.66 -7.35 14.57
N SER A 267 8.75 -7.33 13.24
CA SER A 267 7.61 -7.50 12.36
C SER A 267 7.90 -8.54 11.27
N THR A 268 6.86 -9.20 10.79
CA THR A 268 6.91 -10.09 9.63
C THR A 268 5.74 -9.76 8.71
N PHE A 269 6.06 -9.34 7.49
CA PHE A 269 5.10 -9.14 6.41
C PHE A 269 5.16 -10.31 5.46
N GLY A 270 4.02 -10.91 5.15
CA GLY A 270 3.92 -12.10 4.31
C GLY A 270 2.90 -11.92 3.20
N PHE A 271 3.23 -12.40 1.99
CA PHE A 271 2.34 -12.44 0.83
C PHE A 271 2.67 -13.65 -0.06
N THR A 272 1.77 -14.01 -0.95
CA THR A 272 1.99 -15.12 -1.89
C THR A 272 2.20 -14.62 -3.31
N LEU A 273 2.84 -15.42 -4.14
CA LEU A 273 2.92 -15.27 -5.59
C LEU A 273 2.68 -16.62 -6.26
N ASP A 274 2.00 -16.60 -7.41
CA ASP A 274 1.79 -17.80 -8.20
C ASP A 274 3.10 -18.32 -8.77
N LYS A 275 3.27 -19.63 -8.72
CA LYS A 275 4.36 -20.27 -9.43
C LYS A 275 4.17 -20.14 -10.93
N ALA A 276 5.25 -19.90 -11.66
CA ALA A 276 5.21 -20.01 -13.11
C ALA A 276 4.81 -21.45 -13.47
N ASN A 277 3.74 -21.60 -14.24
CA ASN A 277 3.39 -22.89 -14.81
C ASN A 277 4.52 -23.30 -15.74
N GLY A 278 5.11 -24.49 -15.48
CA GLY A 278 6.14 -25.08 -16.32
C GLY A 278 5.61 -25.52 -17.67
#